data_e3ed775fbe5d8627e3bf66cbf3840e5a
#
_entry.id   e3ed775fbe5d8627e3bf66cbf3840e5a
#
_cell.length_a   1.000
_cell.length_b   1.000
_cell.length_c   1.000
_cell.angle_alpha   90.00
_cell.angle_beta   90.00
_cell.angle_gamma   90.00
#
_symmetry.space_group_name_H-M   'P 1'
#
loop_
_entity.id
_entity.type
_entity.pdbx_description
1 polymer ?
#
loop_
_entity_poly.entity_id
_entity_poly.type
_entity_poly.pdbx_seq_one_letter_code
_entity_poly.pdbx_strand_id
1 'polypeptide(L)'
;MTLCLILLALLLSGCSPVTESEETPVLTRVIAQPLQASDHYPVLHRFNGRVIAPEHSQIGFEQAGRIATLHKGRGEPVAAGELLATLDTRLLAVEAKELAARAAQNEAELTLARQTLDRLTALRQQQFSSRQALDEQQGKVRMLEASANQLAAALEANRVKQEKSQLRAPFNGIVVSREQALGAVVAAGQPLFSLTRSGQWEADIGVPVKQAESLIVGQHYPLQSGEQSLEGRLLNLGVQVDGQTHTRTARFQLTRGGEQLAEGQLITLLHQTREPTRAYEVPLTALTQGLRGSWTLYLLNDETPPRVVSRDVTLLQQDGERAWISGALNGQEQLVTDGLHKLVPGQQVTLTTSVDHQAAHPEPQS
;
A
#
# COMPACT_ATOMS: atom_id res chain seq x y z
N MET A 1 -74.72 -74.77 39.11
CA MET A 1 -73.48 -75.12 38.35
C MET A 1 -73.52 -74.66 36.87
N THR A 2 -74.65 -74.15 36.41
CA THR A 2 -74.83 -73.70 35.01
C THR A 2 -74.60 -72.22 34.77
N LEU A 3 -74.58 -71.34 35.80
CA LEU A 3 -74.41 -69.92 35.70
C LEU A 3 -72.87 -69.48 35.62
N CYS A 4 -71.99 -70.35 36.18
CA CYS A 4 -70.52 -70.09 36.16
C CYS A 4 -69.87 -70.42 34.80
N LEU A 5 -70.48 -71.31 34.00
CA LEU A 5 -69.94 -71.68 32.68
C LEU A 5 -70.28 -70.69 31.61
N ILE A 6 -71.33 -69.88 31.75
CA ILE A 6 -71.69 -68.81 30.79
C ILE A 6 -70.85 -67.57 31.01
N LEU A 7 -70.37 -67.28 32.24
CA LEU A 7 -69.48 -66.13 32.52
C LEU A 7 -68.04 -66.37 32.07
N LEU A 8 -67.61 -67.66 31.96
CA LEU A 8 -66.26 -68.01 31.47
C LEU A 8 -66.17 -68.00 29.95
N ALA A 9 -67.28 -68.14 29.22
CA ALA A 9 -67.33 -68.14 27.76
C ALA A 9 -67.31 -66.71 27.17
N LEU A 10 -67.63 -65.66 27.98
CA LEU A 10 -67.62 -64.25 27.52
C LEU A 10 -66.23 -63.54 27.65
N LEU A 11 -65.23 -64.21 28.28
CA LEU A 11 -63.88 -63.65 28.44
C LEU A 11 -62.85 -64.04 27.34
N LEU A 12 -63.28 -64.86 26.36
CA LEU A 12 -62.40 -65.37 25.31
C LEU A 12 -62.56 -64.70 23.92
N SER A 13 -63.36 -63.64 23.77
CA SER A 13 -63.65 -63.01 22.46
C SER A 13 -63.00 -61.68 22.26
N GLY A 14 -61.79 -61.44 22.80
CA GLY A 14 -61.11 -60.15 22.77
C GLY A 14 -59.66 -60.15 22.21
N CYS A 15 -59.34 -60.98 21.23
CA CYS A 15 -58.13 -60.84 20.47
C CYS A 15 -58.45 -60.64 18.99
N SER A 16 -58.72 -59.38 18.60
CA SER A 16 -58.58 -58.97 17.21
C SER A 16 -57.07 -58.82 16.89
N PRO A 17 -56.58 -59.41 15.79
CA PRO A 17 -55.23 -59.14 15.37
C PRO A 17 -55.14 -57.64 15.06
N VAL A 18 -54.29 -56.93 15.78
CA VAL A 18 -53.84 -55.58 15.39
C VAL A 18 -53.09 -55.77 14.07
N THR A 19 -53.72 -55.37 12.98
CA THR A 19 -53.03 -55.20 11.68
C THR A 19 -52.02 -54.12 11.93
N GLU A 20 -50.76 -54.51 12.12
CA GLU A 20 -49.62 -53.57 11.99
C GLU A 20 -49.75 -52.97 10.62
N SER A 21 -50.25 -51.75 10.59
CA SER A 21 -50.14 -50.91 9.43
C SER A 21 -48.62 -50.71 9.22
N GLU A 22 -48.06 -51.34 8.20
CA GLU A 22 -46.66 -50.94 7.73
C GLU A 22 -46.73 -49.47 7.42
N GLU A 23 -46.43 -48.61 8.42
CA GLU A 23 -46.11 -47.24 8.18
C GLU A 23 -44.88 -47.26 7.28
N THR A 24 -45.09 -47.04 5.99
CA THR A 24 -43.98 -46.77 5.04
C THR A 24 -43.15 -45.67 5.65
N PRO A 25 -41.87 -45.94 5.96
CA PRO A 25 -41.03 -44.95 6.63
C PRO A 25 -40.98 -43.69 5.75
N VAL A 26 -41.45 -42.57 6.29
CA VAL A 26 -41.36 -41.27 5.61
C VAL A 26 -39.87 -40.94 5.48
N LEU A 27 -39.33 -41.19 4.29
CA LEU A 27 -37.92 -40.92 4.01
C LEU A 27 -37.66 -39.41 4.10
N THR A 28 -36.63 -39.03 4.85
CA THR A 28 -36.20 -37.63 4.96
C THR A 28 -35.71 -37.15 3.59
N ARG A 29 -36.23 -36.00 3.13
CA ARG A 29 -35.79 -35.39 1.88
C ARG A 29 -34.51 -34.62 2.11
N VAL A 30 -33.51 -34.79 1.23
CA VAL A 30 -32.21 -34.11 1.29
C VAL A 30 -31.85 -33.49 -0.08
N ILE A 31 -31.14 -32.38 -0.04
CA ILE A 31 -30.53 -31.79 -1.21
C ILE A 31 -29.10 -32.31 -1.29
N ALA A 32 -28.71 -32.85 -2.43
CA ALA A 32 -27.36 -33.31 -2.64
C ALA A 32 -26.82 -32.75 -3.96
N GLN A 33 -25.50 -32.54 -3.99
CA GLN A 33 -24.76 -32.09 -5.17
C GLN A 33 -23.54 -32.99 -5.41
N PRO A 34 -23.08 -33.17 -6.64
CA PRO A 34 -21.87 -33.93 -6.93
C PRO A 34 -20.66 -33.23 -6.31
N LEU A 35 -19.80 -34.03 -5.65
CA LEU A 35 -18.55 -33.53 -5.08
C LEU A 35 -17.57 -33.21 -6.20
N GLN A 36 -17.01 -31.99 -6.21
CA GLN A 36 -16.09 -31.53 -7.24
C GLN A 36 -14.65 -31.60 -6.74
N ALA A 37 -13.84 -32.40 -7.42
CA ALA A 37 -12.40 -32.49 -7.16
C ALA A 37 -11.65 -31.35 -7.89
N SER A 38 -10.64 -30.81 -7.24
CA SER A 38 -9.69 -29.87 -7.82
C SER A 38 -8.26 -30.33 -7.47
N ASP A 39 -7.33 -30.23 -8.41
CA ASP A 39 -5.91 -30.57 -8.18
C ASP A 39 -5.17 -29.49 -7.39
N HIS A 40 -5.81 -28.38 -7.12
CA HIS A 40 -5.29 -27.26 -6.33
C HIS A 40 -6.40 -26.53 -5.61
N TYR A 41 -6.06 -25.84 -4.53
CA TYR A 41 -7.00 -24.95 -3.82
C TYR A 41 -6.37 -23.57 -3.58
N PRO A 42 -7.20 -22.51 -3.51
CA PRO A 42 -6.70 -21.16 -3.26
C PRO A 42 -6.32 -21.00 -1.78
N VAL A 43 -5.19 -20.35 -1.52
CA VAL A 43 -4.78 -19.93 -0.17
C VAL A 43 -4.60 -18.43 -0.16
N LEU A 44 -5.35 -17.75 0.69
CA LEU A 44 -5.21 -16.31 0.89
C LEU A 44 -4.17 -16.04 1.98
N HIS A 45 -3.03 -15.52 1.57
CA HIS A 45 -2.00 -15.03 2.47
C HIS A 45 -2.21 -13.55 2.78
N ARG A 46 -1.92 -13.17 4.03
CA ARG A 46 -1.95 -11.78 4.50
C ARG A 46 -0.57 -11.41 5.02
N PHE A 47 0.08 -10.45 4.36
CA PHE A 47 1.40 -9.98 4.75
C PHE A 47 1.32 -8.53 5.17
N ASN A 48 1.84 -8.23 6.35
CA ASN A 48 1.80 -6.90 6.92
C ASN A 48 3.05 -6.11 6.58
N GLY A 49 2.84 -4.80 6.44
CA GLY A 49 3.89 -3.83 6.20
C GLY A 49 3.48 -2.45 6.68
N ARG A 50 4.18 -1.44 6.20
CA ARG A 50 3.95 -0.04 6.58
C ARG A 50 3.91 0.84 5.35
N VAL A 51 3.07 1.86 5.43
CA VAL A 51 3.06 2.98 4.48
C VAL A 51 4.34 3.80 4.71
N ILE A 52 5.04 4.09 3.63
CA ILE A 52 6.22 4.95 3.62
C ILE A 52 6.04 6.09 2.62
N ALA A 53 6.69 7.20 2.88
CA ALA A 53 6.82 8.24 1.88
C ALA A 53 7.95 7.87 0.89
N PRO A 54 7.78 8.12 -0.41
CA PRO A 54 8.81 7.80 -1.41
C PRO A 54 10.08 8.62 -1.23
N GLU A 55 9.95 9.79 -0.63
CA GLU A 55 11.06 10.71 -0.44
C GLU A 55 10.93 11.41 0.91
N HIS A 56 11.97 11.28 1.70
CA HIS A 56 12.14 11.98 2.97
C HIS A 56 13.46 12.75 2.90
N SER A 57 13.41 14.06 3.08
CA SER A 57 14.58 14.91 2.97
C SER A 57 14.74 15.83 4.17
N GLN A 58 15.94 15.83 4.74
CA GLN A 58 16.35 16.83 5.71
C GLN A 58 17.03 17.97 4.97
N ILE A 59 16.48 19.17 5.07
CA ILE A 59 16.97 20.34 4.38
C ILE A 59 17.44 21.40 5.36
N GLY A 60 18.51 22.08 4.99
CA GLY A 60 19.13 23.18 5.75
C GLY A 60 19.76 24.19 4.81
N PHE A 61 20.25 25.30 5.37
CA PHE A 61 20.96 26.31 4.59
C PHE A 61 22.32 25.79 4.14
N GLU A 62 22.71 26.14 2.92
CA GLU A 62 24.05 25.84 2.38
C GLU A 62 25.15 26.70 2.99
N GLN A 63 24.81 27.74 3.73
CA GLN A 63 25.74 28.64 4.43
C GLN A 63 25.33 28.89 5.87
N ALA A 64 26.31 29.25 6.69
CA ALA A 64 26.07 29.59 8.10
C ALA A 64 25.43 30.97 8.22
N GLY A 65 24.57 31.14 9.22
CA GLY A 65 23.95 32.43 9.51
C GLY A 65 22.88 32.35 10.61
N ARG A 66 22.33 33.50 10.95
CA ARG A 66 21.20 33.59 11.91
C ARG A 66 19.90 33.50 11.14
N ILE A 67 18.96 32.68 11.61
CA ILE A 67 17.61 32.57 11.06
C ILE A 67 16.85 33.89 11.32
N ALA A 68 16.49 34.59 10.26
CA ALA A 68 15.74 35.85 10.32
C ALA A 68 14.24 35.64 10.27
N THR A 69 13.76 34.69 9.44
CA THR A 69 12.32 34.38 9.31
C THR A 69 12.11 32.89 9.17
N LEU A 70 10.95 32.43 9.64
CA LEU A 70 10.41 31.08 9.43
C LEU A 70 9.00 31.24 8.88
N HIS A 71 8.72 30.67 7.72
CA HIS A 71 7.43 30.81 7.02
C HIS A 71 6.54 29.60 7.19
N LYS A 72 7.10 28.45 7.60
CA LYS A 72 6.37 27.19 7.74
C LYS A 72 6.59 26.54 9.10
N GLY A 73 5.53 25.91 9.58
CA GLY A 73 5.51 25.09 10.80
C GLY A 73 5.36 23.61 10.51
N ARG A 74 5.41 22.80 11.58
CA ARG A 74 5.19 21.36 11.52
C ARG A 74 3.76 21.05 11.07
N GLY A 75 3.59 20.06 10.18
CA GLY A 75 2.30 19.62 9.64
C GLY A 75 1.78 20.48 8.48
N GLU A 76 2.45 21.58 8.12
CA GLU A 76 2.02 22.43 7.03
C GLU A 76 2.43 21.89 5.66
N PRO A 77 1.56 21.98 4.65
CA PRO A 77 1.89 21.64 3.29
C PRO A 77 2.80 22.70 2.66
N VAL A 78 3.68 22.25 1.77
CA VAL A 78 4.62 23.09 1.01
C VAL A 78 4.59 22.70 -0.47
N ALA A 79 4.72 23.72 -1.33
CA ALA A 79 4.89 23.55 -2.77
C ALA A 79 6.37 23.57 -3.15
N ALA A 80 6.74 22.92 -4.25
CA ALA A 80 8.09 22.98 -4.80
C ALA A 80 8.49 24.43 -5.07
N GLY A 81 9.68 24.86 -4.61
CA GLY A 81 10.18 26.23 -4.72
C GLY A 81 9.64 27.22 -3.67
N GLU A 82 8.69 26.82 -2.84
CA GLU A 82 8.11 27.68 -1.79
C GLU A 82 9.16 28.04 -0.73
N LEU A 83 9.17 29.31 -0.30
CA LEU A 83 10.11 29.83 0.69
C LEU A 83 9.73 29.35 2.09
N LEU A 84 10.65 28.64 2.75
CA LEU A 84 10.45 28.07 4.08
C LEU A 84 11.08 28.92 5.18
N ALA A 85 12.28 29.44 4.93
CA ALA A 85 13.03 30.26 5.90
C ALA A 85 14.03 31.16 5.20
N THR A 86 14.47 32.21 5.92
CA THR A 86 15.55 33.09 5.45
C THR A 86 16.61 33.31 6.54
N LEU A 87 17.85 33.47 6.13
CA LEU A 87 18.92 33.98 6.99
C LEU A 87 18.91 35.51 7.02
N ASP A 88 19.59 36.09 8.01
CA ASP A 88 19.86 37.53 8.08
C ASP A 88 20.91 37.92 7.04
N THR A 89 20.49 38.64 6.03
CA THR A 89 21.32 39.07 4.90
C THR A 89 21.77 40.52 4.97
N ARG A 90 21.56 41.22 6.11
CA ARG A 90 21.90 42.66 6.24
C ARG A 90 23.34 42.94 5.92
N LEU A 91 24.27 42.07 6.39
CA LEU A 91 25.70 42.22 6.07
C LEU A 91 25.99 42.04 4.59
N LEU A 92 25.40 41.04 3.94
CA LEU A 92 25.52 40.81 2.49
C LEU A 92 24.95 41.95 1.68
N ALA A 93 23.88 42.60 2.13
CA ALA A 93 23.28 43.74 1.48
C ALA A 93 24.21 44.97 1.57
N VAL A 94 24.93 45.18 2.67
CA VAL A 94 25.92 46.27 2.81
C VAL A 94 27.13 45.98 1.92
N GLU A 95 27.64 44.74 1.91
CA GLU A 95 28.77 44.34 1.03
C GLU A 95 28.40 44.54 -0.46
N ALA A 96 27.18 44.18 -0.87
CA ALA A 96 26.71 44.39 -2.24
C ALA A 96 26.71 45.89 -2.63
N LYS A 97 26.27 46.77 -1.71
CA LYS A 97 26.34 48.23 -1.93
C LYS A 97 27.77 48.76 -2.08
N GLU A 98 28.67 48.26 -1.24
CA GLU A 98 30.09 48.63 -1.33
C GLU A 98 30.71 48.22 -2.69
N LEU A 99 30.48 46.94 -3.08
CA LEU A 99 30.95 46.43 -4.38
C LEU A 99 30.35 47.22 -5.56
N ALA A 100 29.06 47.56 -5.49
CA ALA A 100 28.38 48.36 -6.50
C ALA A 100 29.00 49.78 -6.61
N ALA A 101 29.32 50.40 -5.47
CA ALA A 101 29.99 51.71 -5.47
C ALA A 101 31.41 51.66 -6.12
N ARG A 102 32.17 50.61 -5.81
CA ARG A 102 33.50 50.37 -6.42
C ARG A 102 33.37 50.09 -7.92
N ALA A 103 32.36 49.36 -8.35
CA ALA A 103 32.08 49.11 -9.76
C ALA A 103 31.75 50.40 -10.50
N ALA A 104 30.93 51.28 -9.92
CA ALA A 104 30.59 52.58 -10.48
C ALA A 104 31.82 53.53 -10.59
N GLN A 105 32.71 53.52 -9.59
CA GLN A 105 33.97 54.26 -9.64
C GLN A 105 34.85 53.75 -10.80
N ASN A 106 35.04 52.43 -10.90
CA ASN A 106 35.87 51.82 -11.97
C ASN A 106 35.28 52.10 -13.37
N GLU A 107 33.95 52.09 -13.51
CA GLU A 107 33.28 52.43 -14.77
C GLU A 107 33.51 53.87 -15.19
N ALA A 108 33.50 54.83 -14.25
CA ALA A 108 33.85 56.26 -14.52
C ALA A 108 35.26 56.38 -14.94
N GLU A 109 36.21 55.70 -14.26
CA GLU A 109 37.65 55.71 -14.63
C GLU A 109 37.88 55.07 -16.00
N LEU A 110 37.22 53.97 -16.32
CA LEU A 110 37.27 53.27 -17.60
C LEU A 110 36.78 54.19 -18.75
N THR A 111 35.64 54.86 -18.51
CA THR A 111 35.05 55.80 -19.45
C THR A 111 36.03 56.93 -19.75
N LEU A 112 36.66 57.53 -18.75
CA LEU A 112 37.67 58.57 -18.93
C LEU A 112 38.87 57.98 -19.67
N ALA A 113 39.38 56.82 -19.35
CA ALA A 113 40.50 56.17 -19.99
C ALA A 113 40.24 55.89 -21.49
N ARG A 114 39.01 55.40 -21.81
CA ARG A 114 38.57 55.18 -23.20
C ARG A 114 38.51 56.49 -24.00
N GLN A 115 37.93 57.57 -23.46
CA GLN A 115 37.87 58.87 -24.09
C GLN A 115 39.29 59.45 -24.36
N THR A 116 40.22 59.21 -23.41
CA THR A 116 41.59 59.62 -23.53
C THR A 116 42.35 58.84 -24.62
N LEU A 117 42.10 57.52 -24.70
CA LEU A 117 42.63 56.63 -25.72
C LEU A 117 42.14 57.05 -27.11
N ASP A 118 40.86 57.36 -27.28
CA ASP A 118 40.25 57.79 -28.52
C ASP A 118 40.89 59.10 -28.97
N ARG A 119 41.12 60.08 -28.07
CA ARG A 119 41.80 61.35 -28.32
C ARG A 119 43.25 61.14 -28.74
N LEU A 120 44.02 60.29 -28.01
CA LEU A 120 45.41 59.98 -28.37
C LEU A 120 45.52 59.27 -29.73
N THR A 121 44.55 58.41 -30.05
CA THR A 121 44.49 57.72 -31.34
C THR A 121 44.25 58.67 -32.47
N ALA A 122 43.37 59.68 -32.34
CA ALA A 122 43.13 60.74 -33.30
C ALA A 122 44.38 61.63 -33.47
N LEU A 123 45.04 62.04 -32.37
CA LEU A 123 46.27 62.84 -32.42
C LEU A 123 47.42 62.06 -33.06
N ARG A 124 47.52 60.78 -32.90
CA ARG A 124 48.53 59.94 -33.52
C ARG A 124 48.39 59.90 -35.06
N GLN A 125 47.11 59.78 -35.53
CA GLN A 125 46.89 59.88 -37.00
C GLN A 125 47.38 61.16 -37.62
N GLN A 126 47.46 62.25 -36.83
CA GLN A 126 48.00 63.54 -37.20
C GLN A 126 49.51 63.71 -36.88
N GLN A 127 50.19 62.63 -36.40
CA GLN A 127 51.63 62.64 -36.01
C GLN A 127 51.97 63.48 -34.75
N PHE A 128 50.94 63.84 -33.93
CA PHE A 128 51.16 64.70 -32.74
C PHE A 128 51.23 63.92 -31.42
N SER A 129 51.21 62.56 -31.44
CA SER A 129 51.31 61.71 -30.23
C SER A 129 52.40 60.67 -30.37
N SER A 130 53.12 60.34 -29.26
CA SER A 130 54.07 59.26 -29.19
C SER A 130 53.44 57.89 -29.22
N ARG A 131 54.15 56.87 -29.72
CA ARG A 131 53.67 55.47 -29.68
C ARG A 131 53.55 54.95 -28.24
N GLN A 132 54.51 55.32 -27.40
CA GLN A 132 54.57 54.97 -26.01
C GLN A 132 53.32 55.44 -25.25
N ALA A 133 52.88 56.70 -25.41
CA ALA A 133 51.70 57.24 -24.78
C ALA A 133 50.41 56.48 -25.16
N LEU A 134 50.27 56.00 -26.40
CA LEU A 134 49.18 55.20 -26.87
C LEU A 134 49.19 53.80 -26.20
N ASP A 135 50.40 53.15 -26.20
CA ASP A 135 50.56 51.82 -25.64
C ASP A 135 50.28 51.81 -24.11
N GLU A 136 50.74 52.85 -23.39
CA GLU A 136 50.46 53.09 -21.96
C GLU A 136 48.93 53.23 -21.69
N GLN A 137 48.24 54.04 -22.50
CA GLN A 137 46.83 54.28 -22.35
C GLN A 137 46.01 53.04 -22.70
N GLN A 138 46.42 52.28 -23.74
CA GLN A 138 45.80 50.97 -24.01
C GLN A 138 45.98 49.98 -22.86
N GLY A 139 47.18 49.97 -22.24
CA GLY A 139 47.47 49.19 -21.05
C GLY A 139 46.52 49.54 -19.88
N LYS A 140 46.30 50.87 -19.66
CA LYS A 140 45.35 51.34 -18.62
C LYS A 140 43.91 50.92 -18.87
N VAL A 141 43.42 51.00 -20.13
CA VAL A 141 42.07 50.53 -20.48
C VAL A 141 41.94 49.08 -20.20
N ARG A 142 42.88 48.21 -20.65
CA ARG A 142 42.83 46.76 -20.38
C ARG A 142 42.85 46.43 -18.87
N MET A 143 43.67 47.20 -18.10
CA MET A 143 43.70 47.01 -16.62
C MET A 143 42.36 47.34 -15.97
N LEU A 144 41.69 48.44 -16.37
CA LEU A 144 40.39 48.85 -15.85
C LEU A 144 39.26 47.89 -16.31
N GLU A 145 39.35 47.37 -17.52
CA GLU A 145 38.44 46.32 -18.02
C GLU A 145 38.58 45.02 -17.19
N ALA A 146 39.80 44.60 -16.88
CA ALA A 146 40.05 43.45 -16.00
C ALA A 146 39.51 43.69 -14.59
N SER A 147 39.66 44.91 -14.03
CA SER A 147 39.11 45.32 -12.75
C SER A 147 37.55 45.30 -12.76
N ALA A 148 36.92 45.78 -13.84
CA ALA A 148 35.46 45.72 -14.00
C ALA A 148 34.96 44.28 -13.98
N ASN A 149 35.62 43.36 -14.68
CA ASN A 149 35.27 41.95 -14.67
C ASN A 149 35.43 41.30 -13.27
N GLN A 150 36.47 41.67 -12.54
CA GLN A 150 36.69 41.21 -11.16
C GLN A 150 35.56 41.68 -10.22
N LEU A 151 35.15 42.95 -10.31
CA LEU A 151 34.08 43.53 -9.51
C LEU A 151 32.73 42.91 -9.87
N ALA A 152 32.47 42.66 -11.15
CA ALA A 152 31.27 41.95 -11.61
C ALA A 152 31.19 40.54 -11.04
N ALA A 153 32.32 39.81 -11.05
CA ALA A 153 32.39 38.48 -10.45
C ALA A 153 32.13 38.50 -8.91
N ALA A 154 32.67 39.53 -8.23
CA ALA A 154 32.44 39.69 -6.78
C ALA A 154 30.97 40.02 -6.45
N LEU A 155 30.31 40.87 -7.23
CA LEU A 155 28.88 41.16 -7.11
C LEU A 155 28.04 39.92 -7.34
N GLU A 156 28.36 39.12 -8.35
CA GLU A 156 27.67 37.87 -8.64
C GLU A 156 27.83 36.86 -7.49
N ALA A 157 29.06 36.74 -6.93
CA ALA A 157 29.29 35.87 -5.76
C ALA A 157 28.46 36.31 -4.55
N ASN A 158 28.34 37.63 -4.31
CA ASN A 158 27.48 38.15 -3.25
C ASN A 158 26.00 37.86 -3.53
N ARG A 159 25.52 38.01 -4.76
CA ARG A 159 24.15 37.66 -5.19
C ARG A 159 23.84 36.19 -4.91
N VAL A 160 24.73 35.28 -5.30
CA VAL A 160 24.58 33.84 -5.02
C VAL A 160 24.51 33.57 -3.51
N LYS A 161 25.34 34.24 -2.70
CA LYS A 161 25.23 34.11 -1.23
C LYS A 161 23.87 34.59 -0.71
N GLN A 162 23.29 35.68 -1.23
CA GLN A 162 21.96 36.14 -0.85
C GLN A 162 20.87 35.16 -1.27
N GLU A 163 20.96 34.52 -2.45
CA GLU A 163 20.05 33.48 -2.88
C GLU A 163 20.13 32.24 -2.00
N LYS A 164 21.35 31.79 -1.65
CA LYS A 164 21.58 30.67 -0.73
C LYS A 164 21.17 30.98 0.72
N SER A 165 20.88 32.23 1.05
CA SER A 165 20.28 32.64 2.32
C SER A 165 18.77 32.40 2.36
N GLN A 166 18.14 31.95 1.27
CA GLN A 166 16.75 31.56 1.18
C GLN A 166 16.65 30.03 1.11
N LEU A 167 15.98 29.42 2.09
CA LEU A 167 15.71 27.99 2.09
C LEU A 167 14.35 27.75 1.44
N ARG A 168 14.34 26.99 0.35
CA ARG A 168 13.13 26.64 -0.41
C ARG A 168 12.87 25.15 -0.42
N ALA A 169 11.60 24.77 -0.53
CA ALA A 169 11.18 23.36 -0.63
C ALA A 169 11.65 22.78 -1.98
N PRO A 170 12.32 21.61 -2.00
CA PRO A 170 12.77 20.96 -3.22
C PRO A 170 11.64 20.28 -4.01
N PHE A 171 10.54 19.93 -3.34
CA PHE A 171 9.37 19.22 -3.91
C PHE A 171 8.08 19.57 -3.15
N ASN A 172 6.94 19.17 -3.71
CA ASN A 172 5.64 19.26 -3.01
C ASN A 172 5.57 18.26 -1.87
N GLY A 173 5.28 18.72 -0.65
CA GLY A 173 5.33 17.84 0.51
C GLY A 173 4.67 18.43 1.75
N ILE A 174 4.99 17.81 2.89
CA ILE A 174 4.54 18.25 4.22
C ILE A 174 5.76 18.37 5.12
N VAL A 175 5.79 19.41 5.96
CA VAL A 175 6.81 19.60 6.99
C VAL A 175 6.59 18.59 8.13
N VAL A 176 7.47 17.61 8.26
CA VAL A 176 7.40 16.59 9.33
C VAL A 176 7.89 17.18 10.65
N SER A 177 9.05 17.84 10.63
CA SER A 177 9.63 18.49 11.81
C SER A 177 10.38 19.78 11.43
N ARG A 178 10.55 20.61 12.46
CA ARG A 178 11.43 21.79 12.42
C ARG A 178 12.41 21.65 13.58
N GLU A 179 13.70 21.61 13.24
CA GLU A 179 14.78 21.33 14.21
C GLU A 179 15.34 22.59 14.87
N GLN A 180 15.14 23.76 14.27
CA GLN A 180 15.73 25.01 14.73
C GLN A 180 14.66 26.10 14.97
N ALA A 181 14.93 27.01 15.92
CA ALA A 181 14.04 28.11 16.27
C ALA A 181 14.42 29.40 15.54
N LEU A 182 13.46 30.33 15.48
CA LEU A 182 13.68 31.69 15.00
C LEU A 182 14.80 32.37 15.82
N GLY A 183 15.74 33.04 15.14
CA GLY A 183 16.88 33.70 15.77
C GLY A 183 18.07 32.80 16.10
N ALA A 184 17.96 31.49 15.95
CA ALA A 184 19.09 30.58 16.12
C ALA A 184 20.17 30.83 15.06
N VAL A 185 21.42 30.56 15.43
CA VAL A 185 22.55 30.57 14.50
C VAL A 185 22.81 29.13 14.07
N VAL A 186 22.81 28.89 12.76
CA VAL A 186 22.99 27.57 12.16
C VAL A 186 24.29 27.50 11.36
N ALA A 187 24.87 26.31 11.32
CA ALA A 187 25.99 26.00 10.45
C ALA A 187 25.53 25.62 9.04
N ALA A 188 26.44 25.68 8.07
CA ALA A 188 26.19 25.19 6.72
C ALA A 188 25.86 23.69 6.75
N GLY A 189 24.80 23.27 6.07
CA GLY A 189 24.32 21.90 6.01
C GLY A 189 23.57 21.40 7.27
N GLN A 190 23.44 22.23 8.31
CA GLN A 190 22.68 21.84 9.49
C GLN A 190 21.19 21.72 9.18
N PRO A 191 20.53 20.58 9.48
CA PRO A 191 19.11 20.39 9.20
C PRO A 191 18.24 21.44 9.92
N LEU A 192 17.32 22.05 9.17
CA LEU A 192 16.32 22.99 9.67
C LEU A 192 14.92 22.40 9.59
N PHE A 193 14.58 21.79 8.46
CA PHE A 193 13.32 21.12 8.24
C PHE A 193 13.52 19.68 7.79
N SER A 194 12.60 18.83 8.20
CA SER A 194 12.40 17.50 7.66
C SER A 194 11.12 17.51 6.83
N LEU A 195 11.23 17.21 5.54
CA LEU A 195 10.12 17.20 4.59
C LEU A 195 9.84 15.79 4.12
N THR A 196 8.56 15.47 3.94
CA THR A 196 8.12 14.24 3.30
C THR A 196 7.31 14.58 2.05
N ARG A 197 7.49 13.83 0.96
CA ARG A 197 6.73 14.05 -0.28
C ARG A 197 5.28 13.65 -0.07
N SER A 198 4.34 14.51 -0.49
CA SER A 198 2.90 14.22 -0.45
C SER A 198 2.40 13.64 -1.77
N GLY A 199 1.30 12.86 -1.70
CA GLY A 199 0.51 12.44 -2.86
C GLY A 199 0.95 11.17 -3.58
N GLN A 200 2.06 10.56 -3.21
CA GLN A 200 2.52 9.28 -3.76
C GLN A 200 3.02 8.38 -2.65
N TRP A 201 2.10 7.72 -1.97
CA TRP A 201 2.48 6.80 -0.92
C TRP A 201 3.03 5.49 -1.49
N GLU A 202 4.01 4.94 -0.83
CA GLU A 202 4.53 3.60 -1.05
C GLU A 202 4.24 2.72 0.17
N ALA A 203 4.39 1.43 0.02
CA ALA A 203 4.28 0.47 1.11
C ALA A 203 5.43 -0.52 1.06
N ASP A 204 6.13 -0.69 2.16
CA ASP A 204 7.11 -1.75 2.36
C ASP A 204 6.47 -2.90 3.14
N ILE A 205 6.35 -4.06 2.51
CA ILE A 205 5.68 -5.25 3.04
C ILE A 205 6.65 -6.41 3.08
N GLY A 206 6.81 -7.02 4.26
CA GLY A 206 7.64 -8.22 4.43
C GLY A 206 6.92 -9.46 3.91
N VAL A 207 7.44 -10.09 2.86
CA VAL A 207 6.87 -11.31 2.27
C VAL A 207 7.86 -12.46 2.40
N PRO A 208 7.46 -13.63 2.94
CA PRO A 208 8.33 -14.80 3.03
C PRO A 208 8.88 -15.21 1.65
N VAL A 209 10.09 -15.73 1.60
CA VAL A 209 10.83 -15.98 0.35
C VAL A 209 10.01 -16.81 -0.64
N LYS A 210 9.36 -17.89 -0.17
CA LYS A 210 8.55 -18.79 -1.02
C LYS A 210 7.40 -18.03 -1.72
N GLN A 211 6.67 -17.17 -1.00
CA GLN A 211 5.54 -16.42 -1.54
C GLN A 211 6.02 -15.23 -2.39
N ALA A 212 7.18 -14.66 -2.07
CA ALA A 212 7.77 -13.57 -2.85
C ALA A 212 8.11 -13.99 -4.30
N GLU A 213 8.41 -15.27 -4.54
CA GLU A 213 8.68 -15.82 -5.87
C GLU A 213 7.46 -15.80 -6.80
N SER A 214 6.26 -15.81 -6.22
CA SER A 214 5.00 -15.72 -6.99
C SER A 214 4.55 -14.29 -7.28
N LEU A 215 5.23 -13.27 -6.71
CA LEU A 215 4.96 -11.87 -6.97
C LEU A 215 5.65 -11.39 -8.24
N ILE A 216 4.92 -10.73 -9.12
CA ILE A 216 5.42 -10.22 -10.39
C ILE A 216 5.56 -8.70 -10.33
N VAL A 217 6.78 -8.19 -10.53
CA VAL A 217 7.07 -6.76 -10.58
C VAL A 217 6.26 -6.10 -11.71
N GLY A 218 5.68 -4.95 -11.41
CA GLY A 218 4.82 -4.19 -12.31
C GLY A 218 3.33 -4.54 -12.24
N GLN A 219 2.95 -5.67 -11.64
CA GLN A 219 1.54 -6.05 -11.43
C GLN A 219 0.91 -5.30 -10.26
N HIS A 220 -0.43 -5.20 -10.31
CA HIS A 220 -1.25 -4.62 -9.26
C HIS A 220 -1.74 -5.71 -8.31
N TYR A 221 -1.74 -5.36 -7.02
CA TYR A 221 -2.15 -6.27 -5.95
C TYR A 221 -3.13 -5.55 -5.02
N PRO A 222 -4.12 -6.28 -4.50
CA PRO A 222 -5.02 -5.74 -3.50
C PRO A 222 -4.28 -5.58 -2.17
N LEU A 223 -4.41 -4.38 -1.60
CA LEU A 223 -3.89 -4.00 -0.31
C LEU A 223 -5.04 -3.58 0.60
N GLN A 224 -4.82 -3.61 1.90
CA GLN A 224 -5.82 -3.22 2.89
C GLN A 224 -5.17 -2.43 4.02
N SER A 225 -5.80 -1.34 4.45
CA SER A 225 -5.41 -0.60 5.65
C SER A 225 -6.64 -0.38 6.53
N GLY A 226 -6.74 -1.11 7.65
CA GLY A 226 -7.99 -1.21 8.41
C GLY A 226 -9.12 -1.76 7.56
N GLU A 227 -10.22 -1.01 7.43
CA GLU A 227 -11.37 -1.38 6.57
C GLU A 227 -11.25 -0.84 5.13
N GLN A 228 -10.25 0.00 4.87
CA GLN A 228 -10.06 0.61 3.57
C GLN A 228 -9.37 -0.34 2.60
N SER A 229 -10.03 -0.63 1.47
CA SER A 229 -9.45 -1.36 0.35
C SER A 229 -8.59 -0.43 -0.50
N LEU A 230 -7.39 -0.85 -0.82
CA LEU A 230 -6.38 -0.13 -1.56
C LEU A 230 -5.88 -0.99 -2.72
N GLU A 231 -5.23 -0.36 -3.67
CA GLU A 231 -4.53 -1.04 -4.75
C GLU A 231 -3.09 -0.52 -4.85
N GLY A 232 -2.14 -1.43 -4.96
CA GLY A 232 -0.72 -1.09 -5.11
C GLY A 232 -0.07 -1.84 -6.25
N ARG A 233 0.76 -1.14 -7.03
CA ARG A 233 1.60 -1.73 -8.06
C ARG A 233 2.95 -2.11 -7.45
N LEU A 234 3.36 -3.38 -7.60
CA LEU A 234 4.66 -3.83 -7.13
C LEU A 234 5.79 -3.16 -7.92
N LEU A 235 6.60 -2.34 -7.24
CA LEU A 235 7.74 -1.65 -7.84
C LEU A 235 8.97 -2.55 -7.92
N ASN A 236 9.30 -3.19 -6.81
CA ASN A 236 10.46 -4.09 -6.71
C ASN A 236 10.32 -5.07 -5.55
N LEU A 237 11.16 -6.11 -5.60
CA LEU A 237 11.37 -7.05 -4.50
C LEU A 237 12.81 -6.90 -4.02
N GLY A 238 12.99 -6.63 -2.74
CA GLY A 238 14.29 -6.51 -2.10
C GLY A 238 15.17 -7.75 -2.38
N VAL A 239 16.44 -7.54 -2.63
CA VAL A 239 17.40 -8.63 -2.88
C VAL A 239 17.87 -9.29 -1.59
N GLN A 240 17.74 -8.60 -0.47
CA GLN A 240 18.13 -9.09 0.85
C GLN A 240 16.95 -9.77 1.55
N VAL A 241 17.26 -10.84 2.29
CA VAL A 241 16.33 -11.49 3.21
C VAL A 241 16.62 -10.96 4.60
N ASP A 242 15.61 -10.47 5.27
CA ASP A 242 15.72 -10.09 6.67
C ASP A 242 15.98 -11.33 7.52
N GLY A 243 17.07 -11.31 8.27
CA GLY A 243 17.54 -12.49 9.03
C GLY A 243 16.68 -12.83 10.25
N GLN A 244 15.85 -11.88 10.74
CA GLN A 244 14.96 -12.10 11.89
C GLN A 244 13.60 -12.63 11.46
N THR A 245 13.05 -12.08 10.36
CA THR A 245 11.70 -12.40 9.89
C THR A 245 11.69 -13.42 8.75
N HIS A 246 12.84 -13.71 8.15
CA HIS A 246 12.99 -14.53 6.94
C HIS A 246 12.12 -14.05 5.77
N THR A 247 11.94 -12.74 5.65
CA THR A 247 11.14 -12.10 4.60
C THR A 247 12.00 -11.28 3.65
N ARG A 248 11.50 -11.09 2.43
CA ARG A 248 11.98 -10.08 1.48
C ARG A 248 11.01 -8.90 1.49
N THR A 249 11.55 -7.69 1.44
CA THR A 249 10.71 -6.49 1.34
C THR A 249 10.15 -6.37 -0.08
N ALA A 250 8.83 -6.40 -0.20
CA ALA A 250 8.11 -6.05 -1.41
C ALA A 250 7.65 -4.60 -1.31
N ARG A 251 8.09 -3.76 -2.26
CA ARG A 251 7.75 -2.35 -2.31
C ARG A 251 6.65 -2.09 -3.32
N PHE A 252 5.57 -1.51 -2.87
CA PHE A 252 4.39 -1.18 -3.66
C PHE A 252 4.21 0.33 -3.75
N GLN A 253 3.88 0.83 -4.93
CA GLN A 253 3.35 2.18 -5.12
C GLN A 253 1.83 2.12 -5.00
N LEU A 254 1.25 2.91 -4.11
CA LEU A 254 -0.20 2.97 -3.94
C LEU A 254 -0.81 3.75 -5.10
N THR A 255 -1.72 3.10 -5.83
CA THR A 255 -2.32 3.66 -7.06
C THR A 255 -3.75 4.13 -6.85
N ARG A 256 -4.44 3.62 -5.83
CA ARG A 256 -5.82 3.98 -5.51
C ARG A 256 -6.05 3.95 -4.00
N GLY A 257 -6.79 4.94 -3.48
CA GLY A 257 -7.22 4.99 -2.08
C GLY A 257 -6.17 5.48 -1.08
N GLY A 258 -4.99 5.92 -1.55
CA GLY A 258 -3.89 6.36 -0.68
C GLY A 258 -3.98 7.80 -0.13
N GLU A 259 -5.03 8.56 -0.44
CA GLU A 259 -5.09 10.01 -0.22
C GLU A 259 -5.12 10.43 1.26
N GLN A 260 -5.63 9.57 2.14
CA GLN A 260 -5.77 9.84 3.59
C GLN A 260 -4.80 9.06 4.47
N LEU A 261 -3.82 8.37 3.86
CA LEU A 261 -2.86 7.57 4.61
C LEU A 261 -1.81 8.44 5.29
N ALA A 262 -1.33 7.96 6.43
CA ALA A 262 -0.21 8.55 7.15
C ALA A 262 1.03 7.65 7.05
N GLU A 263 2.21 8.27 7.07
CA GLU A 263 3.47 7.54 7.14
C GLU A 263 3.52 6.68 8.41
N GLY A 264 3.98 5.43 8.27
CA GLY A 264 4.01 4.45 9.35
C GLY A 264 2.71 3.68 9.56
N GLN A 265 1.62 4.01 8.89
CA GLN A 265 0.34 3.32 8.99
C GLN A 265 0.47 1.86 8.54
N LEU A 266 -0.20 0.94 9.25
CA LEU A 266 -0.20 -0.48 8.91
C LEU A 266 -0.94 -0.72 7.60
N ILE A 267 -0.35 -1.52 6.74
CA ILE A 267 -0.93 -1.96 5.47
C ILE A 267 -0.72 -3.46 5.30
N THR A 268 -1.69 -4.13 4.71
CA THR A 268 -1.67 -5.59 4.50
C THR A 268 -1.81 -5.91 3.03
N LEU A 269 -0.89 -6.70 2.50
CA LEU A 269 -1.00 -7.32 1.16
C LEU A 269 -1.91 -8.55 1.26
N LEU A 270 -2.91 -8.61 0.40
CA LEU A 270 -3.76 -9.77 0.19
C LEU A 270 -3.26 -10.54 -1.04
N HIS A 271 -2.54 -11.63 -0.81
CA HIS A 271 -1.92 -12.41 -1.88
C HIS A 271 -2.51 -13.80 -1.95
N GLN A 272 -3.18 -14.11 -3.06
CA GLN A 272 -3.78 -15.42 -3.28
C GLN A 272 -2.82 -16.31 -4.09
N THR A 273 -2.50 -17.46 -3.52
CA THR A 273 -1.72 -18.52 -4.20
C THR A 273 -2.60 -19.73 -4.46
N ARG A 274 -2.13 -20.66 -5.28
CA ARG A 274 -2.74 -21.97 -5.50
C ARG A 274 -1.81 -23.05 -4.99
N GLU A 275 -2.24 -23.75 -3.94
CA GLU A 275 -1.46 -24.89 -3.42
C GLU A 275 -1.76 -26.15 -4.24
N PRO A 276 -0.75 -26.86 -4.77
CA PRO A 276 -0.92 -28.04 -5.61
C PRO A 276 -1.22 -29.28 -4.76
N THR A 277 -2.40 -29.31 -4.18
CA THR A 277 -2.90 -30.44 -3.38
C THR A 277 -4.33 -30.71 -3.80
N ARG A 278 -4.63 -31.98 -4.04
CA ARG A 278 -5.99 -32.41 -4.38
C ARG A 278 -6.95 -32.05 -3.24
N ALA A 279 -7.94 -31.27 -3.56
CA ALA A 279 -8.93 -30.76 -2.62
C ALA A 279 -10.34 -30.86 -3.22
N TYR A 280 -11.34 -30.77 -2.38
CA TYR A 280 -12.75 -30.74 -2.77
C TYR A 280 -13.36 -29.45 -2.26
N GLU A 281 -14.01 -28.72 -3.16
CA GLU A 281 -14.75 -27.51 -2.79
C GLU A 281 -16.14 -27.89 -2.31
N VAL A 282 -16.49 -27.45 -1.11
CA VAL A 282 -17.79 -27.73 -0.49
C VAL A 282 -18.37 -26.47 0.14
N PRO A 283 -19.70 -26.30 0.19
CA PRO A 283 -20.33 -25.26 1.01
C PRO A 283 -19.99 -25.50 2.48
N LEU A 284 -19.74 -24.43 3.23
CA LEU A 284 -19.45 -24.51 4.66
C LEU A 284 -20.61 -25.17 5.43
N THR A 285 -21.86 -24.98 4.95
CA THR A 285 -23.07 -25.59 5.50
C THR A 285 -23.10 -27.12 5.38
N ALA A 286 -22.30 -27.70 4.48
CA ALA A 286 -22.19 -29.17 4.33
C ALA A 286 -21.19 -29.80 5.32
N LEU A 287 -20.48 -29.00 6.11
CA LEU A 287 -19.54 -29.46 7.12
C LEU A 287 -20.22 -29.54 8.48
N THR A 288 -20.09 -30.67 9.13
CA THR A 288 -20.53 -30.86 10.52
C THR A 288 -19.31 -31.14 11.41
N GLN A 289 -19.44 -30.84 12.69
CA GLN A 289 -18.41 -31.13 13.66
C GLN A 289 -18.41 -32.60 13.99
N GLY A 290 -17.33 -33.30 13.68
CA GLY A 290 -17.14 -34.71 13.98
C GLY A 290 -16.58 -34.95 15.39
N LEU A 291 -16.27 -36.22 15.66
CA LEU A 291 -15.67 -36.61 16.94
C LEU A 291 -14.23 -36.03 17.04
N ARG A 292 -13.85 -35.59 18.24
CA ARG A 292 -12.49 -35.09 18.55
C ARG A 292 -12.07 -33.85 17.79
N GLY A 293 -13.02 -33.03 17.29
CA GLY A 293 -12.71 -31.79 16.57
C GLY A 293 -12.37 -31.97 15.09
N SER A 294 -12.59 -33.17 14.52
CA SER A 294 -12.56 -33.36 13.06
C SER A 294 -13.77 -32.73 12.39
N TRP A 295 -13.71 -32.54 11.10
CA TRP A 295 -14.84 -32.17 10.27
C TRP A 295 -15.38 -33.42 9.59
N THR A 296 -16.71 -33.52 9.46
CA THR A 296 -17.40 -34.67 8.85
C THR A 296 -18.32 -34.18 7.75
N LEU A 297 -18.35 -34.91 6.65
CA LEU A 297 -19.34 -34.77 5.57
C LEU A 297 -20.37 -35.88 5.61
N TYR A 298 -21.57 -35.60 5.13
CA TYR A 298 -22.55 -36.58 4.81
C TYR A 298 -22.65 -36.79 3.31
N LEU A 299 -22.37 -38.00 2.87
CA LEU A 299 -22.38 -38.43 1.49
C LEU A 299 -23.54 -39.46 1.31
N LEU A 300 -24.00 -39.63 0.09
CA LEU A 300 -24.96 -40.66 -0.26
C LEU A 300 -24.25 -41.84 -0.92
N ASN A 301 -24.62 -43.06 -0.54
CA ASN A 301 -24.17 -44.27 -1.22
C ASN A 301 -25.04 -44.54 -2.47
N ASP A 302 -24.64 -45.57 -3.26
CA ASP A 302 -25.31 -45.92 -4.54
C ASP A 302 -26.51 -46.90 -4.32
N GLU A 303 -26.98 -47.09 -3.09
CA GLU A 303 -28.17 -47.94 -2.81
C GLU A 303 -29.45 -47.22 -3.26
N THR A 304 -30.52 -48.00 -3.43
CA THR A 304 -31.86 -47.50 -3.75
C THR A 304 -32.89 -48.02 -2.72
N PRO A 305 -33.41 -47.15 -1.83
CA PRO A 305 -33.11 -45.72 -1.63
C PRO A 305 -31.73 -45.49 -1.02
N PRO A 306 -31.08 -44.33 -1.35
CA PRO A 306 -29.74 -44.03 -0.89
C PRO A 306 -29.64 -43.84 0.64
N ARG A 307 -28.49 -44.22 1.22
CA ARG A 307 -28.20 -44.05 2.66
C ARG A 307 -27.14 -42.99 2.88
N VAL A 308 -27.28 -42.29 3.99
CA VAL A 308 -26.29 -41.32 4.45
C VAL A 308 -25.06 -42.05 4.99
N VAL A 309 -23.88 -41.70 4.45
CA VAL A 309 -22.58 -42.20 4.89
C VAL A 309 -21.76 -41.02 5.40
N SER A 310 -21.24 -41.13 6.62
CA SER A 310 -20.33 -40.08 7.16
C SER A 310 -18.89 -40.31 6.70
N ARG A 311 -18.18 -39.25 6.38
CA ARG A 311 -16.75 -39.24 6.09
C ARG A 311 -16.02 -38.14 6.83
N ASP A 312 -15.00 -38.49 7.57
CA ASP A 312 -14.14 -37.53 8.23
C ASP A 312 -13.19 -36.92 7.22
N VAL A 313 -13.04 -35.59 7.31
CA VAL A 313 -12.24 -34.78 6.37
C VAL A 313 -11.38 -33.78 7.12
N THR A 314 -10.33 -33.34 6.46
CA THR A 314 -9.48 -32.25 6.94
C THR A 314 -9.84 -30.96 6.22
N LEU A 315 -10.17 -29.92 6.98
CA LEU A 315 -10.34 -28.57 6.43
C LEU A 315 -8.97 -28.01 6.06
N LEU A 316 -8.76 -27.68 4.79
CA LEU A 316 -7.53 -27.08 4.27
C LEU A 316 -7.61 -25.55 4.29
N GLN A 317 -8.71 -25.01 3.78
CA GLN A 317 -8.93 -23.56 3.67
C GLN A 317 -10.44 -23.27 3.74
N GLN A 318 -10.78 -22.09 4.24
CA GLN A 318 -12.14 -21.55 4.24
C GLN A 318 -12.11 -20.12 3.68
N ASP A 319 -13.08 -19.80 2.84
CA ASP A 319 -13.27 -18.46 2.28
C ASP A 319 -14.79 -18.16 2.21
N GLY A 320 -15.26 -17.32 3.12
CA GLY A 320 -16.68 -16.98 3.23
C GLY A 320 -17.56 -18.19 3.45
N GLU A 321 -18.40 -18.51 2.45
CA GLU A 321 -19.37 -19.61 2.47
C GLU A 321 -18.82 -20.94 1.93
N ARG A 322 -17.57 -20.96 1.48
CA ARG A 322 -16.91 -22.12 0.86
C ARG A 322 -15.78 -22.64 1.70
N ALA A 323 -15.57 -23.95 1.62
CA ALA A 323 -14.46 -24.62 2.25
C ALA A 323 -13.78 -25.58 1.27
N TRP A 324 -12.46 -25.68 1.35
CA TRP A 324 -11.67 -26.69 0.65
C TRP A 324 -11.21 -27.72 1.66
N ILE A 325 -11.49 -28.96 1.33
CA ILE A 325 -11.24 -30.10 2.21
C ILE A 325 -10.41 -31.18 1.51
N SER A 326 -9.76 -31.99 2.30
CA SER A 326 -9.12 -33.23 1.85
C SER A 326 -9.58 -34.43 2.68
N GLY A 327 -9.53 -35.61 2.10
CA GLY A 327 -9.94 -36.85 2.79
C GLY A 327 -9.97 -38.02 1.83
N ALA A 328 -10.45 -39.17 2.32
CA ALA A 328 -10.65 -40.37 1.54
C ALA A 328 -11.94 -40.27 0.70
N LEU A 329 -11.87 -39.42 -0.36
CA LEU A 329 -12.95 -39.10 -1.26
C LEU A 329 -12.57 -39.45 -2.71
N ASN A 330 -13.52 -39.95 -3.50
CA ASN A 330 -13.29 -40.37 -4.89
C ASN A 330 -13.64 -39.24 -5.91
N GLY A 331 -14.45 -38.25 -5.49
CA GLY A 331 -14.88 -37.14 -6.34
C GLY A 331 -16.08 -37.47 -7.24
N GLN A 332 -16.73 -38.58 -6.99
CA GLN A 332 -17.98 -39.01 -7.69
C GLN A 332 -19.15 -39.08 -6.72
N GLU A 333 -18.89 -38.88 -5.43
CA GLU A 333 -19.91 -38.99 -4.38
C GLU A 333 -20.90 -37.82 -4.44
N GLN A 334 -22.11 -38.08 -3.99
CA GLN A 334 -23.17 -37.09 -3.80
C GLN A 334 -23.05 -36.50 -2.38
N LEU A 335 -22.70 -35.23 -2.29
CA LEU A 335 -22.58 -34.49 -1.04
C LEU A 335 -23.93 -33.94 -0.61
N VAL A 336 -24.39 -34.25 0.60
CA VAL A 336 -25.55 -33.60 1.21
C VAL A 336 -25.20 -32.20 1.66
N THR A 337 -25.95 -31.21 1.17
CA THR A 337 -25.64 -29.78 1.41
C THR A 337 -26.60 -29.11 2.39
N ASP A 338 -27.77 -29.68 2.63
CA ASP A 338 -28.79 -29.12 3.51
C ASP A 338 -29.45 -30.18 4.40
N GLY A 339 -29.97 -29.73 5.54
CA GLY A 339 -30.72 -30.61 6.46
C GLY A 339 -29.85 -31.54 7.33
N LEU A 340 -28.53 -31.34 7.38
CA LEU A 340 -27.57 -32.23 8.05
C LEU A 340 -27.94 -32.51 9.51
N HIS A 341 -28.52 -31.52 10.22
CA HIS A 341 -28.93 -31.63 11.63
C HIS A 341 -30.06 -32.62 11.89
N LYS A 342 -30.76 -33.08 10.83
CA LYS A 342 -31.85 -34.06 10.90
C LYS A 342 -31.44 -35.47 10.50
N LEU A 343 -30.17 -35.65 10.16
CA LEU A 343 -29.66 -36.88 9.58
C LEU A 343 -28.75 -37.62 10.55
N VAL A 344 -28.82 -38.93 10.48
CA VAL A 344 -27.89 -39.83 11.17
C VAL A 344 -27.24 -40.79 10.16
N PRO A 345 -25.96 -41.16 10.35
CA PRO A 345 -25.30 -42.14 9.50
C PRO A 345 -26.11 -43.45 9.42
N GLY A 346 -26.26 -44.00 8.19
CA GLY A 346 -27.03 -45.18 7.88
C GLY A 346 -28.52 -44.93 7.59
N GLN A 347 -29.02 -43.71 7.78
CA GLN A 347 -30.42 -43.35 7.53
C GLN A 347 -30.70 -43.37 6.00
N GLN A 348 -31.85 -43.98 5.62
CA GLN A 348 -32.36 -43.88 4.25
C GLN A 348 -32.95 -42.49 3.97
N VAL A 349 -32.71 -41.94 2.81
CA VAL A 349 -33.15 -40.59 2.41
C VAL A 349 -33.71 -40.61 0.98
N THR A 350 -34.42 -39.55 0.63
CA THR A 350 -34.89 -39.32 -0.74
C THR A 350 -34.27 -38.02 -1.24
N LEU A 351 -33.73 -38.05 -2.47
CA LEU A 351 -33.18 -36.88 -3.13
C LEU A 351 -34.29 -35.91 -3.58
N THR A 352 -34.14 -34.66 -3.26
CA THR A 352 -34.93 -33.55 -3.81
C THR A 352 -34.05 -32.70 -4.68
N THR A 353 -34.49 -32.40 -5.90
CA THR A 353 -33.77 -31.48 -6.77
C THR A 353 -33.96 -30.05 -6.27
N SER A 354 -32.93 -29.24 -6.29
CA SER A 354 -32.89 -27.84 -5.77
C SER A 354 -33.97 -26.90 -6.30
N VAL A 355 -34.70 -27.31 -7.35
CA VAL A 355 -35.78 -26.52 -7.97
C VAL A 355 -37.06 -26.46 -7.13
N ASP A 356 -37.31 -27.47 -6.27
CA ASP A 356 -38.56 -27.56 -5.49
C ASP A 356 -38.57 -26.72 -4.19
N HIS A 357 -37.45 -26.20 -3.75
CA HIS A 357 -37.35 -25.47 -2.48
C HIS A 357 -37.78 -23.99 -2.57
N GLN A 358 -37.77 -23.38 -3.75
CA GLN A 358 -38.25 -21.99 -3.96
C GLN A 358 -39.79 -21.86 -4.00
N ALA A 359 -40.50 -22.97 -4.15
CA ALA A 359 -41.99 -22.96 -4.24
C ALA A 359 -42.71 -23.05 -2.86
N ALA A 360 -42.00 -23.26 -1.76
CA ALA A 360 -42.60 -23.53 -0.47
C ALA A 360 -42.63 -22.35 0.55
N HIS A 361 -42.14 -21.17 0.16
CA HIS A 361 -42.30 -19.93 0.94
C HIS A 361 -43.29 -18.99 0.23
N PRO A 362 -44.57 -18.90 0.63
CA PRO A 362 -45.43 -17.80 0.22
C PRO A 362 -44.93 -16.51 0.86
N GLU A 363 -44.68 -15.48 0.05
CA GLU A 363 -44.47 -14.11 0.54
C GLU A 363 -45.59 -13.69 1.49
N PRO A 364 -45.28 -13.06 2.63
CA PRO A 364 -46.34 -12.39 3.41
C PRO A 364 -46.78 -11.14 2.66
N GLN A 365 -48.02 -11.17 2.15
CA GLN A 365 -48.71 -9.97 1.70
C GLN A 365 -49.00 -9.09 2.92
N SER A 366 -48.44 -7.90 2.93
CA SER A 366 -49.00 -6.67 3.52
C SER A 366 -48.16 -5.45 3.09
#